data_b7761188b2638e16075c41063c39d221
#
_entry.id   b7761188b2638e16075c41063c39d221
#
_cell.length_a   1.000
_cell.length_b   1.000
_cell.length_c   1.000
_cell.angle_alpha   90.00
_cell.angle_beta   90.00
_cell.angle_gamma   90.00
#
_symmetry.space_group_name_H-M   'P 1'
#
loop_
_entity.id
_entity.type
_entity.pdbx_description
1 polymer ?
#
loop_
_entity_poly.entity_id
_entity_poly.type
_entity_poly.pdbx_seq_one_letter_code
_entity_poly.pdbx_strand_id
1 'polypeptide(L)' 'MTSEIEIWRSARLMISKFAEHAQARAVQRATALEERADIDGWIKWMRIAETILEIQATRSAHATQREIESALS' A
#
# COMPACT_ATOMS: atom_id res chain seq x y z
N MET A 1 -18.33 -2.03 -8.65
CA MET A 1 -17.80 -1.28 -7.49
C MET A 1 -16.73 -2.09 -6.79
N THR A 2 -15.60 -1.47 -6.50
CA THR A 2 -14.50 -2.11 -5.79
C THR A 2 -14.78 -2.04 -4.28
N SER A 3 -14.84 -3.18 -3.62
CA SER A 3 -15.07 -3.23 -2.18
C SER A 3 -13.77 -2.95 -1.41
N GLU A 4 -13.89 -2.50 -0.17
CA GLU A 4 -12.74 -2.28 0.70
C GLU A 4 -11.94 -3.57 0.92
N ILE A 5 -12.63 -4.71 0.97
CA ILE A 5 -11.99 -6.03 1.11
C ILE A 5 -11.08 -6.31 -0.07
N GLU A 6 -11.52 -6.00 -1.29
CA GLU A 6 -10.70 -6.17 -2.50
C GLU A 6 -9.47 -5.27 -2.48
N ILE A 7 -9.63 -4.03 -2.02
CA ILE A 7 -8.52 -3.08 -1.89
C ILE A 7 -7.50 -3.62 -0.88
N TRP A 8 -7.95 -4.10 0.28
CA TRP A 8 -7.07 -4.68 1.29
C TRP A 8 -6.32 -5.90 0.78
N ARG A 9 -7.01 -6.81 0.08
CA ARG A 9 -6.39 -8.00 -0.50
C ARG A 9 -5.34 -7.62 -1.53
N SER A 10 -5.66 -6.68 -2.41
CA SER A 10 -4.72 -6.20 -3.42
C SER A 10 -3.51 -5.53 -2.80
N ALA A 11 -3.71 -4.71 -1.78
CA ALA A 11 -2.62 -4.05 -1.06
C ALA A 11 -1.68 -5.08 -0.41
N ARG A 12 -2.24 -6.08 0.27
CA ARG A 12 -1.44 -7.12 0.91
C ARG A 12 -0.69 -7.97 -0.12
N LEU A 13 -1.32 -8.26 -1.25
CA LEU A 13 -0.68 -9.00 -2.33
C LEU A 13 0.51 -8.21 -2.90
N MET A 14 0.33 -6.91 -3.11
CA MET A 14 1.40 -6.04 -3.59
C MET A 14 2.57 -6.01 -2.60
N ILE A 15 2.29 -5.89 -1.32
CA ILE A 15 3.32 -5.92 -0.27
C ILE A 15 4.06 -7.25 -0.29
N SER A 16 3.34 -8.36 -0.46
CA SER A 16 3.94 -9.69 -0.52
C SER A 16 4.90 -9.84 -1.71
N LYS A 17 4.54 -9.23 -2.86
CA LYS A 17 5.34 -9.36 -4.09
C LYS A 17 6.48 -8.34 -4.16
N PHE A 18 6.26 -7.13 -3.73
CA PHE A 18 7.18 -6.01 -3.96
C PHE A 18 7.76 -5.40 -2.69
N ALA A 19 7.32 -5.85 -1.52
CA ALA A 19 7.81 -5.39 -0.23
C ALA A 19 7.85 -3.85 -0.14
N GLU A 20 9.02 -3.27 0.07
CA GLU A 20 9.18 -1.82 0.21
C GLU A 20 8.84 -1.04 -1.06
N HIS A 21 8.78 -1.70 -2.21
CA HIS A 21 8.45 -1.06 -3.49
C HIS A 21 6.96 -1.14 -3.82
N ALA A 22 6.14 -1.72 -2.94
CA ALA A 22 4.73 -1.97 -3.21
C ALA A 22 3.94 -0.68 -3.52
N GLN A 23 4.12 0.36 -2.73
CA GLN A 23 3.44 1.63 -2.95
C GLN A 23 3.81 2.25 -4.30
N ALA A 24 5.09 2.32 -4.59
CA ALA A 24 5.57 2.88 -5.86
C ALA A 24 5.02 2.11 -7.05
N ARG A 25 4.94 0.79 -6.97
CA ARG A 25 4.37 -0.05 -8.02
C ARG A 25 2.88 0.21 -8.21
N ALA A 26 2.14 0.37 -7.12
CA ALA A 26 0.71 0.68 -7.19
C ALA A 26 0.46 2.05 -7.84
N VAL A 27 1.26 3.06 -7.47
CA VAL A 27 1.18 4.39 -8.07
C VAL A 27 1.50 4.36 -9.57
N GLN A 28 2.52 3.61 -9.97
CA GLN A 28 2.87 3.44 -11.39
C GLN A 28 1.70 2.84 -12.17
N ARG A 29 1.02 1.85 -11.61
CA ARG A 29 -0.14 1.25 -12.26
C ARG A 29 -1.30 2.23 -12.36
N ALA A 30 -1.53 3.02 -11.31
CA ALA A 30 -2.56 4.06 -11.34
C ALA A 30 -2.28 5.09 -12.44
N THR A 31 -1.03 5.56 -12.54
CA THR A 31 -0.62 6.51 -13.56
C THR A 31 -0.84 5.97 -14.97
N ALA A 32 -0.50 4.70 -15.21
CA ALA A 32 -0.72 4.07 -16.51
C ALA A 32 -2.20 4.03 -16.88
N LEU A 33 -3.08 3.78 -15.90
CA LEU A 33 -4.53 3.78 -16.13
C LEU A 33 -5.08 5.19 -16.37
N GLU A 34 -4.55 6.19 -15.66
CA GLU A 34 -4.89 7.59 -15.89
C GLU A 34 -4.56 8.01 -17.33
N GLU A 35 -3.40 7.63 -17.84
CA GLU A 35 -2.97 7.90 -19.19
C GLU A 35 -3.89 7.29 -20.25
N ARG A 36 -4.54 6.18 -19.89
CA ARG A 36 -5.54 5.52 -20.74
C ARG A 36 -6.95 6.07 -20.56
N ALA A 37 -7.11 7.09 -19.74
CA ALA A 37 -8.40 7.66 -19.35
C ALA A 37 -9.30 6.64 -18.62
N ASP A 38 -8.71 5.63 -17.99
CA ASP A 38 -9.44 4.68 -17.14
C ASP A 38 -9.50 5.25 -15.72
N ILE A 39 -10.45 6.14 -15.49
CA ILE A 39 -10.57 6.86 -14.22
C ILE A 39 -10.94 5.92 -13.07
N ASP A 40 -11.83 4.96 -13.29
CA ASP A 40 -12.21 4.00 -12.25
C ASP A 40 -11.02 3.15 -11.81
N GLY A 41 -10.21 2.69 -12.75
CA GLY A 41 -9.00 1.94 -12.47
C GLY A 41 -7.96 2.80 -11.75
N TRP A 42 -7.80 4.05 -12.15
CA TRP A 42 -6.90 4.99 -11.49
C TRP A 42 -7.30 5.21 -10.03
N ILE A 43 -8.57 5.47 -9.75
CA ILE A 43 -9.08 5.66 -8.38
C ILE A 43 -8.82 4.40 -7.54
N LYS A 44 -9.13 3.23 -8.09
CA LYS A 44 -8.91 1.96 -7.40
C LYS A 44 -7.45 1.78 -7.00
N TRP A 45 -6.53 1.99 -7.93
CA TRP A 45 -5.10 1.79 -7.66
C TRP A 45 -4.51 2.84 -6.73
N MET A 46 -5.03 4.08 -6.79
CA MET A 46 -4.62 5.11 -5.83
C MET A 46 -5.06 4.74 -4.41
N ARG A 47 -6.26 4.17 -4.25
CA ARG A 47 -6.71 3.68 -2.93
C ARG A 47 -5.87 2.50 -2.45
N ILE A 48 -5.48 1.62 -3.36
CA ILE A 48 -4.57 0.52 -3.02
C ILE A 48 -3.22 1.08 -2.55
N ALA A 49 -2.68 2.07 -3.22
CA ALA A 49 -1.42 2.70 -2.84
C ALA A 49 -1.51 3.34 -1.44
N GLU A 50 -2.61 4.04 -1.15
CA GLU A 50 -2.84 4.62 0.18
C GLU A 50 -2.91 3.54 1.26
N THR A 51 -3.60 2.44 0.99
CA THR A 51 -3.72 1.32 1.92
C THR A 51 -2.37 0.65 2.18
N ILE A 52 -1.55 0.49 1.15
CA ILE A 52 -0.18 -0.02 1.28
C ILE A 52 0.62 0.88 2.22
N LEU A 53 0.54 2.19 2.01
CA LEU A 53 1.24 3.16 2.84
C LEU A 53 0.82 3.05 4.31
N GLU A 54 -0.47 2.94 4.58
CA GLU A 54 -1.00 2.78 5.93
C GLU A 54 -0.47 1.50 6.60
N ILE A 55 -0.50 0.38 5.88
CA ILE A 55 -0.02 -0.90 6.42
C ILE A 55 1.47 -0.82 6.73
N GLN A 56 2.26 -0.27 5.84
CA GLN A 56 3.71 -0.17 6.00
C GLN A 56 4.09 0.83 7.10
N ALA A 57 3.36 1.93 7.22
CA ALA A 57 3.57 2.91 8.29
C ALA A 57 3.28 2.28 9.66
N THR A 58 2.22 1.50 9.78
CA THR A 58 1.88 0.80 11.00
C THR A 58 2.97 -0.20 11.41
N ARG A 59 3.49 -0.95 10.44
CA ARG A 59 4.59 -1.89 10.68
C ARG A 59 5.86 -1.18 11.14
N SER A 60 6.19 -0.06 10.51
CA SER A 60 7.35 0.74 10.88
C SER A 60 7.22 1.30 12.30
N ALA A 61 6.03 1.78 12.68
CA ALA A 61 5.76 2.27 14.01
C ALA A 61 5.93 1.16 15.06
N HIS A 62 5.45 -0.05 14.79
CA HIS A 62 5.64 -1.21 15.68
C HIS A 62 7.10 -1.61 15.80
N ALA A 63 7.84 -1.62 14.70
CA ALA A 63 9.27 -1.94 14.72
C ALA A 63 10.05 -0.94 15.56
N THR A 64 9.78 0.36 15.38
CA THR A 64 10.43 1.43 16.15
C THR A 64 10.12 1.30 17.64
N GLN A 65 8.89 1.00 17.98
CA GLN A 65 8.47 0.83 19.37
C GLN A 65 9.18 -0.36 20.03
N ARG A 66 9.35 -1.47 19.33
CA ARG A 66 10.11 -2.63 19.81
C ARG A 66 11.56 -2.29 20.08
N GLU A 67 12.18 -1.50 19.19
CA GLU A 67 13.57 -1.07 19.37
C GLU A 67 13.71 -0.20 20.61
N ILE A 68 12.79 0.71 20.86
CA ILE A 68 12.77 1.55 22.05
C ILE A 68 12.61 0.70 23.31
N GLU A 69 11.67 -0.23 23.30
CA GLU A 69 11.45 -1.12 24.43
C GLU A 69 12.68 -1.99 24.74
N SER A 70 13.35 -2.51 23.72
CA SER A 70 14.58 -3.27 23.87
C SER A 70 15.71 -2.42 24.45
N ALA A 71 15.81 -1.17 24.05
CA ALA A 71 16.83 -0.25 24.55
C ALA A 71 16.59 0.14 26.00
N LEU A 72 15.35 0.12 26.47
CA LEU A 72 14.97 0.48 27.83
C LEU A 72 15.03 -0.70 28.81
N SER A 73 15.09 -1.90 28.30
CA SER A 73 15.20 -3.11 29.12
C SER A 73 16.64 -3.62 29.17
#